data_6afc3373cc3d89c766a8563d1551823a
#
_entry.id   6afc3373cc3d89c766a8563d1551823a
#
_cell.length_a   1.000
_cell.length_b   1.000
_cell.length_c   1.000
_cell.angle_alpha   90.00
_cell.angle_beta   90.00
_cell.angle_gamma   90.00
#
_symmetry.space_group_name_H-M   'P 1'
#
loop_
_entity.id
_entity.type
_entity.pdbx_description
1 polymer ?
#
loop_
_entity_poly.entity_id
_entity_poly.type
_entity_poly.pdbx_seq_one_letter_code
_entity_poly.pdbx_strand_id
1 'polypeptide(L)'
;QGFNKALIQRQDLRPDHMDSAFWASMVVAIVFTGATLILAPYIANAADAPELAGVLRWLSVSLVINALTCTPYALLERDFRFKTLAIRRLLSTVSGSIVGIAMAYAGFGVWSLVAQMLVNSVVGLVVLWAATDWRPRGLPNMTALRELWPIGFGVLGIELLSVIGLQVDRIAVAAFLGPEALG
;
A
#
# COMPACT_ATOMS: atom_id res chain seq x y z
N GLN A 1 4.37 4.38 2.59
CA GLN A 1 4.50 5.55 1.69
C GLN A 1 5.61 6.54 2.12
N GLY A 2 6.03 6.55 3.40
CA GLY A 2 7.06 7.48 3.91
C GLY A 2 8.40 7.40 3.18
N PHE A 3 8.90 6.20 2.94
CA PHE A 3 10.16 6.02 2.20
C PHE A 3 10.09 6.44 0.73
N ASN A 4 8.91 6.34 0.11
CA ASN A 4 8.67 6.83 -1.25
C ASN A 4 8.94 8.33 -1.34
N LYS A 5 8.32 9.10 -0.46
CA LYS A 5 8.49 10.57 -0.43
C LYS A 5 9.92 10.96 -0.05
N ALA A 6 10.58 10.19 0.84
CA ALA A 6 11.97 10.40 1.18
C ALA A 6 12.91 10.25 -0.03
N LEU A 7 12.66 9.23 -0.88
CA LEU A 7 13.43 9.03 -2.12
C LEU A 7 13.20 10.16 -3.14
N ILE A 8 11.98 10.71 -3.22
CA ILE A 8 11.64 11.78 -4.17
C ILE A 8 12.27 13.11 -3.73
N GLN A 9 12.25 13.42 -2.43
CA GLN A 9 12.72 14.70 -1.91
C GLN A 9 14.25 14.83 -1.86
N ARG A 10 14.98 13.69 -1.82
CA ARG A 10 16.43 13.73 -1.71
C ARG A 10 17.08 14.09 -3.02
N GLN A 11 17.95 15.13 -3.01
CA GLN A 11 18.68 15.59 -4.20
C GLN A 11 19.77 14.61 -4.64
N ASP A 12 20.57 14.09 -3.70
CA ASP A 12 21.66 13.14 -3.92
C ASP A 12 21.17 11.69 -3.68
N LEU A 13 20.53 11.11 -4.70
CA LEU A 13 20.08 9.73 -4.64
C LEU A 13 21.17 8.78 -5.13
N ARG A 14 21.70 7.96 -4.23
CA ARG A 14 22.65 6.89 -4.52
C ARG A 14 21.94 5.54 -4.67
N PRO A 15 22.50 4.57 -5.41
CA PRO A 15 21.96 3.22 -5.50
C PRO A 15 21.68 2.59 -4.13
N ASP A 16 22.56 2.79 -3.15
CA ASP A 16 22.42 2.29 -1.79
C ASP A 16 21.16 2.79 -1.08
N HIS A 17 20.72 4.03 -1.37
CA HIS A 17 19.50 4.57 -0.79
C HIS A 17 18.26 3.88 -1.36
N MET A 18 18.26 3.56 -2.65
CA MET A 18 17.14 2.85 -3.32
C MET A 18 16.99 1.44 -2.79
N ASP A 19 18.10 0.71 -2.69
CA ASP A 19 18.12 -0.65 -2.17
C ASP A 19 17.72 -0.67 -0.69
N SER A 20 18.25 0.27 0.13
CA SER A 20 17.91 0.37 1.55
C SER A 20 16.43 0.72 1.78
N ALA A 21 15.86 1.63 1.01
CA ALA A 21 14.43 1.98 1.09
C ALA A 21 13.54 0.81 0.68
N PHE A 22 13.92 0.06 -0.36
CA PHE A 22 13.22 -1.14 -0.80
C PHE A 22 13.19 -2.20 0.31
N TRP A 23 14.35 -2.54 0.87
CA TRP A 23 14.44 -3.55 1.92
C TRP A 23 13.74 -3.11 3.21
N ALA A 24 13.85 -1.83 3.59
CA ALA A 24 13.13 -1.30 4.75
C ALA A 24 11.62 -1.39 4.56
N SER A 25 11.10 -1.02 3.39
CA SER A 25 9.68 -1.16 3.07
C SER A 25 9.23 -2.62 3.09
N MET A 26 10.08 -3.54 2.63
CA MET A 26 9.79 -4.98 2.64
C MET A 26 9.73 -5.53 4.07
N VAL A 27 10.70 -5.19 4.93
CA VAL A 27 10.70 -5.61 6.34
C VAL A 27 9.44 -5.11 7.04
N VAL A 28 9.11 -3.84 6.88
CA VAL A 28 7.90 -3.25 7.46
C VAL A 28 6.65 -3.98 6.96
N ALA A 29 6.55 -4.24 5.66
CA ALA A 29 5.40 -4.95 5.09
C ALA A 29 5.28 -6.39 5.63
N ILE A 30 6.40 -7.11 5.76
CA ILE A 30 6.42 -8.47 6.32
C ILE A 30 5.98 -8.46 7.79
N VAL A 31 6.48 -7.50 8.59
CA VAL A 31 6.09 -7.36 10.01
C VAL A 31 4.58 -7.09 10.12
N PHE A 32 4.05 -6.13 9.35
CA PHE A 32 2.62 -5.82 9.38
C PHE A 32 1.77 -6.97 8.84
N THR A 33 2.21 -7.66 7.79
CA THR A 33 1.53 -8.86 7.28
C THR A 33 1.50 -9.95 8.35
N GLY A 34 2.64 -10.23 9.00
CA GLY A 34 2.72 -11.20 10.10
C GLY A 34 1.82 -10.82 11.27
N ALA A 35 1.84 -9.55 11.68
CA ALA A 35 0.94 -9.05 12.72
C ALA A 35 -0.54 -9.22 12.33
N THR A 36 -0.90 -8.88 11.09
CA THR A 36 -2.28 -9.06 10.59
C THR A 36 -2.68 -10.53 10.58
N LEU A 37 -1.80 -11.44 10.15
CA LEU A 37 -2.09 -12.88 10.14
C LEU A 37 -2.37 -13.42 11.55
N ILE A 38 -1.62 -12.94 12.56
CA ILE A 38 -1.79 -13.33 13.97
C ILE A 38 -3.05 -12.70 14.56
N LEU A 39 -3.30 -11.42 14.28
CA LEU A 39 -4.41 -10.66 14.87
C LEU A 39 -5.74 -10.90 14.17
N ALA A 40 -5.75 -11.36 12.90
CA ALA A 40 -6.97 -11.56 12.11
C ALA A 40 -8.05 -12.41 12.83
N PRO A 41 -7.75 -13.55 13.48
CA PRO A 41 -8.77 -14.33 14.18
C PRO A 41 -9.31 -13.60 15.42
N TYR A 42 -8.49 -12.83 16.13
CA TYR A 42 -8.93 -12.06 17.30
C TYR A 42 -9.86 -10.91 16.90
N ILE A 43 -9.53 -10.22 15.80
CA ILE A 43 -10.36 -9.13 15.25
C ILE A 43 -11.68 -9.70 14.74
N ALA A 44 -11.66 -10.83 14.03
CA ALA A 44 -12.86 -11.47 13.52
C ALA A 44 -13.80 -11.93 14.64
N ASN A 45 -13.26 -12.50 15.72
CA ASN A 45 -14.03 -12.87 16.89
C ASN A 45 -14.62 -11.68 17.64
N ALA A 46 -13.85 -10.58 17.76
CA ALA A 46 -14.32 -9.36 18.41
C ALA A 46 -15.41 -8.63 17.59
N ALA A 47 -15.47 -8.87 16.29
CA ALA A 47 -16.45 -8.30 15.38
C ALA A 47 -17.65 -9.24 15.11
N ASP A 48 -17.72 -10.42 15.75
CA ASP A 48 -18.70 -11.47 15.49
C ASP A 48 -18.84 -11.85 14.00
N ALA A 49 -17.73 -11.73 13.24
CA ALA A 49 -17.68 -11.95 11.81
C ALA A 49 -16.52 -12.89 11.42
N PRO A 50 -16.72 -14.22 11.48
CA PRO A 50 -15.65 -15.19 11.23
C PRO A 50 -15.00 -15.08 9.84
N GLU A 51 -15.77 -14.67 8.82
CA GLU A 51 -15.27 -14.47 7.46
C GLU A 51 -14.24 -13.35 7.36
N LEU A 52 -14.27 -12.39 8.28
CA LEU A 52 -13.34 -11.26 8.31
C LEU A 52 -11.90 -11.71 8.47
N ALA A 53 -11.64 -12.81 9.19
CA ALA A 53 -10.30 -13.35 9.36
C ALA A 53 -9.68 -13.76 8.01
N GLY A 54 -10.46 -14.41 7.14
CA GLY A 54 -10.02 -14.77 5.79
C GLY A 54 -9.74 -13.54 4.94
N VAL A 55 -10.65 -12.57 4.95
CA VAL A 55 -10.51 -11.30 4.21
C VAL A 55 -9.25 -10.55 4.63
N LEU A 56 -9.01 -10.38 5.93
CA LEU A 56 -7.83 -9.69 6.46
C LEU A 56 -6.53 -10.40 6.06
N ARG A 57 -6.50 -11.72 6.12
CA ARG A 57 -5.33 -12.51 5.71
C ARG A 57 -4.98 -12.29 4.23
N TRP A 58 -5.95 -12.35 3.35
CA TRP A 58 -5.73 -12.13 1.92
C TRP A 58 -5.38 -10.67 1.59
N LEU A 59 -6.03 -9.72 2.26
CA LEU A 59 -5.70 -8.30 2.09
C LEU A 59 -4.29 -7.97 2.58
N SER A 60 -3.79 -8.66 3.61
CA SER A 60 -2.41 -8.43 4.09
C SER A 60 -1.34 -8.76 3.05
N VAL A 61 -1.62 -9.66 2.10
CA VAL A 61 -0.72 -9.93 0.96
C VAL A 61 -0.48 -8.68 0.12
N SER A 62 -1.49 -7.80 0.00
CA SER A 62 -1.35 -6.54 -0.73
C SER A 62 -0.30 -5.61 -0.11
N LEU A 63 -0.01 -5.72 1.19
CA LEU A 63 1.03 -4.93 1.86
C LEU A 63 2.41 -5.27 1.30
N VAL A 64 2.70 -6.56 1.12
CA VAL A 64 3.96 -7.03 0.53
C VAL A 64 4.06 -6.60 -0.94
N ILE A 65 2.98 -6.76 -1.70
CA ILE A 65 2.93 -6.31 -3.09
C ILE A 65 3.18 -4.80 -3.20
N ASN A 66 2.58 -4.01 -2.32
CA ASN A 66 2.79 -2.56 -2.28
C ASN A 66 4.22 -2.18 -1.86
N ALA A 67 4.86 -2.93 -0.97
CA ALA A 67 6.27 -2.71 -0.64
C ALA A 67 7.19 -2.92 -1.86
N LEU A 68 6.91 -3.96 -2.68
CA LEU A 68 7.62 -4.21 -3.93
C LEU A 68 7.47 -3.08 -4.97
N THR A 69 6.41 -2.29 -4.88
CA THR A 69 6.17 -1.15 -5.78
C THR A 69 6.80 0.16 -5.29
N CYS A 70 7.25 0.23 -4.05
CA CYS A 70 7.71 1.45 -3.39
C CYS A 70 8.82 2.17 -4.19
N THR A 71 9.94 1.51 -4.41
CA THR A 71 11.10 2.11 -5.10
C THR A 71 10.85 2.35 -6.59
N PRO A 72 10.31 1.39 -7.38
CA PRO A 72 9.98 1.64 -8.78
C PRO A 72 9.03 2.83 -8.99
N TYR A 73 8.04 2.97 -8.11
CA TYR A 73 7.11 4.10 -8.15
C TYR A 73 7.83 5.44 -7.92
N ALA A 74 8.66 5.51 -6.86
CA ALA A 74 9.41 6.72 -6.52
C ALA A 74 10.35 7.17 -7.66
N LEU A 75 11.00 6.21 -8.33
CA LEU A 75 11.88 6.51 -9.46
C LEU A 75 11.12 7.09 -10.64
N LEU A 76 9.99 6.48 -11.03
CA LEU A 76 9.17 6.99 -12.13
C LEU A 76 8.57 8.37 -11.81
N GLU A 77 8.20 8.62 -10.56
CA GLU A 77 7.69 9.91 -10.11
C GLU A 77 8.80 10.97 -10.13
N ARG A 78 10.01 10.63 -9.68
CA ARG A 78 11.19 11.49 -9.73
C ARG A 78 11.61 11.85 -11.16
N ASP A 79 11.51 10.89 -12.08
CA ASP A 79 11.83 11.07 -13.50
C ASP A 79 10.70 11.75 -14.28
N PHE A 80 9.69 12.27 -13.59
CA PHE A 80 8.49 12.92 -14.17
C PHE A 80 7.77 12.05 -15.21
N ARG A 81 7.88 10.72 -15.12
CA ARG A 81 7.22 9.78 -16.02
C ARG A 81 5.73 9.59 -15.69
N PHE A 82 5.02 10.68 -15.50
CA PHE A 82 3.61 10.67 -15.08
C PHE A 82 2.68 9.94 -16.04
N LYS A 83 3.00 9.92 -17.34
CA LYS A 83 2.24 9.13 -18.33
C LYS A 83 2.26 7.64 -17.97
N THR A 84 3.42 7.11 -17.62
CA THR A 84 3.59 5.71 -17.22
C THR A 84 2.80 5.41 -15.94
N LEU A 85 2.85 6.32 -14.96
CA LEU A 85 2.11 6.19 -13.71
C LEU A 85 0.59 6.25 -13.95
N ALA A 86 0.12 7.10 -14.86
CA ALA A 86 -1.28 7.18 -15.26
C ALA A 86 -1.75 5.89 -15.95
N ILE A 87 -0.98 5.37 -16.91
CA ILE A 87 -1.26 4.09 -17.59
C ILE A 87 -1.30 2.95 -16.58
N ARG A 88 -0.32 2.87 -15.69
CA ARG A 88 -0.33 1.88 -14.59
C ARG A 88 -1.64 1.95 -13.81
N ARG A 89 -2.04 3.16 -13.38
CA ARG A 89 -3.26 3.35 -12.58
C ARG A 89 -4.50 2.91 -13.34
N LEU A 90 -4.61 3.29 -14.60
CA LEU A 90 -5.74 2.88 -15.46
C LEU A 90 -5.80 1.36 -15.63
N LEU A 91 -4.68 0.74 -16.04
CA LEU A 91 -4.62 -0.72 -16.23
C LEU A 91 -4.95 -1.48 -14.96
N SER A 92 -4.38 -1.07 -13.82
CA SER A 92 -4.64 -1.72 -12.53
C SER A 92 -6.11 -1.61 -12.13
N THR A 93 -6.69 -0.40 -12.24
CA THR A 93 -8.07 -0.16 -11.83
C THR A 93 -9.04 -0.89 -12.75
N VAL A 94 -8.86 -0.81 -14.07
CA VAL A 94 -9.73 -1.49 -15.05
C VAL A 94 -9.67 -3.01 -14.85
N SER A 95 -8.47 -3.59 -14.76
CA SER A 95 -8.32 -5.03 -14.55
C SER A 95 -8.93 -5.49 -13.23
N GLY A 96 -8.67 -4.75 -12.15
CA GLY A 96 -9.26 -5.05 -10.85
C GLY A 96 -10.78 -4.96 -10.88
N SER A 97 -11.34 -3.90 -11.50
CA SER A 97 -12.78 -3.73 -11.60
C SER A 97 -13.46 -4.83 -12.42
N ILE A 98 -12.85 -5.24 -13.55
CA ILE A 98 -13.39 -6.35 -14.37
C ILE A 98 -13.48 -7.63 -13.52
N VAL A 99 -12.40 -7.98 -12.82
CA VAL A 99 -12.38 -9.19 -11.97
C VAL A 99 -13.39 -9.06 -10.81
N GLY A 100 -13.41 -7.90 -10.14
CA GLY A 100 -14.34 -7.67 -9.03
C GLY A 100 -15.80 -7.79 -9.46
N ILE A 101 -16.18 -7.18 -10.58
CA ILE A 101 -17.53 -7.25 -11.13
C ILE A 101 -17.87 -8.69 -11.54
N ALA A 102 -16.98 -9.38 -12.26
CA ALA A 102 -17.20 -10.76 -12.68
C ALA A 102 -17.43 -11.70 -11.48
N MET A 103 -16.62 -11.56 -10.41
CA MET A 103 -16.79 -12.35 -9.20
C MET A 103 -18.04 -11.97 -8.42
N ALA A 104 -18.45 -10.70 -8.41
CA ALA A 104 -19.68 -10.27 -7.79
C ALA A 104 -20.91 -10.89 -8.48
N TYR A 105 -20.94 -10.90 -9.82
CA TYR A 105 -21.97 -11.58 -10.60
C TYR A 105 -21.98 -13.09 -10.39
N ALA A 106 -20.82 -13.69 -10.14
CA ALA A 106 -20.70 -15.12 -9.80
C ALA A 106 -21.10 -15.45 -8.35
N GLY A 107 -21.52 -14.45 -7.55
CA GLY A 107 -22.03 -14.66 -6.19
C GLY A 107 -20.98 -14.78 -5.10
N PHE A 108 -19.72 -14.38 -5.36
CA PHE A 108 -18.63 -14.47 -4.35
C PHE A 108 -18.70 -13.42 -3.23
N GLY A 109 -19.68 -12.51 -3.23
CA GLY A 109 -19.89 -11.53 -2.17
C GLY A 109 -18.64 -10.71 -1.85
N VAL A 110 -18.22 -10.69 -0.60
CA VAL A 110 -17.06 -9.92 -0.11
C VAL A 110 -15.75 -10.31 -0.80
N TRP A 111 -15.60 -11.54 -1.24
CA TRP A 111 -14.42 -12.04 -1.92
C TRP A 111 -14.18 -11.36 -3.27
N SER A 112 -15.21 -10.82 -3.90
CA SER A 112 -15.07 -10.02 -5.12
C SER A 112 -14.24 -8.76 -4.90
N LEU A 113 -14.41 -8.10 -3.76
CA LEU A 113 -13.63 -6.91 -3.38
C LEU A 113 -12.17 -7.26 -3.05
N VAL A 114 -11.96 -8.39 -2.38
CA VAL A 114 -10.60 -8.90 -2.10
C VAL A 114 -9.85 -9.20 -3.39
N ALA A 115 -10.49 -9.91 -4.31
CA ALA A 115 -9.91 -10.23 -5.62
C ALA A 115 -9.63 -8.97 -6.44
N GLN A 116 -10.58 -8.02 -6.48
CA GLN A 116 -10.39 -6.72 -7.12
C GLN A 116 -9.13 -6.03 -6.61
N MET A 117 -8.94 -5.97 -5.30
CA MET A 117 -7.84 -5.26 -4.65
C MET A 117 -6.50 -5.95 -4.91
N LEU A 118 -6.47 -7.28 -4.87
CA LEU A 118 -5.28 -8.08 -5.18
C LEU A 118 -4.88 -7.96 -6.64
N VAL A 119 -5.83 -8.09 -7.57
CA VAL A 119 -5.55 -7.93 -9.01
C VAL A 119 -5.04 -6.53 -9.32
N ASN A 120 -5.67 -5.49 -8.74
CA ASN A 120 -5.20 -4.12 -8.87
C ASN A 120 -3.73 -3.99 -8.41
N SER A 121 -3.39 -4.55 -7.25
CA SER A 121 -2.02 -4.50 -6.71
C SER A 121 -1.02 -5.26 -7.58
N VAL A 122 -1.38 -6.47 -8.05
CA VAL A 122 -0.51 -7.31 -8.90
C VAL A 122 -0.29 -6.66 -10.27
N VAL A 123 -1.34 -6.21 -10.94
CA VAL A 123 -1.22 -5.53 -12.24
C VAL A 123 -0.39 -4.26 -12.10
N GLY A 124 -0.62 -3.48 -11.03
CA GLY A 124 0.18 -2.30 -10.73
C GLY A 124 1.66 -2.60 -10.50
N LEU A 125 1.98 -3.70 -9.82
CA LEU A 125 3.34 -4.20 -9.63
C LEU A 125 3.98 -4.54 -10.98
N VAL A 126 3.33 -5.38 -11.77
CA VAL A 126 3.85 -5.85 -13.08
C VAL A 126 4.17 -4.67 -13.99
N VAL A 127 3.24 -3.72 -14.13
CA VAL A 127 3.44 -2.53 -14.97
C VAL A 127 4.63 -1.69 -14.49
N LEU A 128 4.77 -1.48 -13.16
CA LEU A 128 5.90 -0.70 -12.62
C LEU A 128 7.24 -1.39 -12.87
N TRP A 129 7.32 -2.69 -12.64
CA TRP A 129 8.54 -3.44 -12.85
C TRP A 129 8.91 -3.58 -14.32
N ALA A 130 7.93 -3.64 -15.22
CA ALA A 130 8.16 -3.61 -16.66
C ALA A 130 8.63 -2.23 -17.16
N ALA A 131 8.19 -1.16 -16.50
CA ALA A 131 8.50 0.22 -16.90
C ALA A 131 9.81 0.77 -16.30
N THR A 132 10.43 0.04 -15.36
CA THR A 132 11.63 0.48 -14.62
C THR A 132 12.75 -0.53 -14.84
N ASP A 133 13.93 -0.04 -15.21
CA ASP A 133 15.14 -0.88 -15.36
C ASP A 133 15.82 -1.18 -14.02
N TRP A 134 15.45 -0.44 -12.97
CA TRP A 134 15.98 -0.64 -11.64
C TRP A 134 15.60 -2.02 -11.08
N ARG A 135 16.58 -2.67 -10.49
CA ARG A 135 16.42 -3.92 -9.74
C ARG A 135 17.21 -3.83 -8.43
N PRO A 136 16.71 -4.40 -7.33
CA PRO A 136 17.46 -4.43 -6.09
C PRO A 136 18.70 -5.31 -6.29
N ARG A 137 19.88 -4.73 -6.15
CA ARG A 137 21.18 -5.41 -6.36
C ARG A 137 22.01 -5.47 -5.10
N GLY A 138 21.75 -4.58 -4.15
CA GLY A 138 22.51 -4.45 -2.91
C GLY A 138 21.74 -4.95 -1.70
N LEU A 139 22.50 -5.28 -0.64
CA LEU A 139 21.95 -5.46 0.70
C LEU A 139 21.65 -4.09 1.32
N PRO A 140 20.74 -4.05 2.31
CA PRO A 140 20.41 -2.80 2.98
C PRO A 140 21.66 -2.21 3.64
N ASN A 141 21.97 -0.95 3.36
CA ASN A 141 23.06 -0.22 4.00
C ASN A 141 22.48 0.57 5.19
N MET A 142 22.93 0.22 6.40
CA MET A 142 22.47 0.86 7.64
C MET A 142 22.74 2.37 7.66
N THR A 143 23.83 2.82 7.05
CA THR A 143 24.13 4.26 6.93
C THR A 143 23.12 4.97 6.06
N ALA A 144 22.83 4.41 4.87
CA ALA A 144 21.82 4.93 3.96
C ALA A 144 20.40 4.91 4.59
N LEU A 145 20.07 3.85 5.31
CA LEU A 145 18.80 3.74 6.04
C LEU A 145 18.67 4.80 7.13
N ARG A 146 19.75 5.03 7.91
CA ARG A 146 19.78 6.06 8.96
C ARG A 146 19.63 7.48 8.40
N GLU A 147 20.13 7.72 7.20
CA GLU A 147 19.96 9.00 6.50
C GLU A 147 18.53 9.22 5.98
N LEU A 148 17.83 8.14 5.58
CA LEU A 148 16.45 8.20 5.11
C LEU A 148 15.42 8.22 6.24
N TRP A 149 15.78 7.70 7.42
CA TRP A 149 14.89 7.52 8.56
C TRP A 149 14.18 8.80 9.04
N PRO A 150 14.86 9.94 9.25
CA PRO A 150 14.20 11.15 9.73
C PRO A 150 13.13 11.66 8.76
N ILE A 151 13.39 11.58 7.45
CA ILE A 151 12.46 12.01 6.41
C ILE A 151 11.28 11.04 6.35
N GLY A 152 11.56 9.74 6.32
CA GLY A 152 10.55 8.69 6.27
C GLY A 152 9.61 8.72 7.49
N PHE A 153 10.17 8.90 8.69
CA PHE A 153 9.39 8.96 9.92
C PHE A 153 8.54 10.24 10.01
N GLY A 154 9.08 11.37 9.57
CA GLY A 154 8.32 12.62 9.48
C GLY A 154 7.11 12.50 8.54
N VAL A 155 7.29 11.89 7.38
CA VAL A 155 6.20 11.65 6.42
C VAL A 155 5.16 10.67 6.99
N LEU A 156 5.59 9.59 7.66
CA LEU A 156 4.67 8.67 8.34
C LEU A 156 3.84 9.39 9.40
N GLY A 157 4.46 10.28 10.17
CA GLY A 157 3.75 11.10 11.16
C GLY A 157 2.66 11.96 10.52
N ILE A 158 2.97 12.64 9.42
CA ILE A 158 1.98 13.45 8.67
C ILE A 158 0.86 12.57 8.11
N GLU A 159 1.17 11.40 7.57
CA GLU A 159 0.14 10.49 7.04
C GLU A 159 -0.76 9.93 8.14
N LEU A 160 -0.19 9.56 9.30
CA LEU A 160 -0.98 9.12 10.46
C LEU A 160 -1.90 10.24 10.95
N LEU A 161 -1.38 11.46 11.09
CA LEU A 161 -2.21 12.61 11.45
C LEU A 161 -3.32 12.88 10.45
N SER A 162 -3.05 12.74 9.16
CA SER A 162 -4.05 12.90 8.09
C SER A 162 -5.14 11.83 8.17
N VAL A 163 -4.77 10.56 8.42
CA VAL A 163 -5.74 9.48 8.60
C VAL A 163 -6.58 9.70 9.86
N ILE A 164 -5.96 10.09 10.97
CA ILE A 164 -6.67 10.40 12.21
C ILE A 164 -7.64 11.58 11.97
N GLY A 165 -7.19 12.65 11.30
CA GLY A 165 -8.03 13.79 10.96
C GLY A 165 -9.28 13.39 10.18
N LEU A 166 -9.11 12.61 9.10
CA LEU A 166 -10.24 12.10 8.30
C LEU A 166 -11.19 11.21 9.10
N GLN A 167 -10.68 10.42 10.05
CA GLN A 167 -11.51 9.57 10.89
C GLN A 167 -12.24 10.37 11.98
N VAL A 168 -11.60 11.40 12.55
CA VAL A 168 -12.23 12.32 13.52
C VAL A 168 -13.39 13.05 12.86
N ASP A 169 -13.22 13.55 11.61
CA ASP A 169 -14.29 14.20 10.87
C ASP A 169 -15.49 13.27 10.66
N ARG A 170 -15.25 12.01 10.27
CA ARG A 170 -16.30 11.01 10.10
C ARG A 170 -17.01 10.66 11.40
N ILE A 171 -16.25 10.49 12.48
CA ILE A 171 -16.79 10.22 13.81
C ILE A 171 -17.61 11.42 14.31
N ALA A 172 -17.12 12.65 14.10
CA ALA A 172 -17.84 13.85 14.46
C ALA A 172 -19.17 13.98 13.68
N VAL A 173 -19.15 13.77 12.36
CA VAL A 173 -20.37 13.79 11.55
C VAL A 173 -21.35 12.70 12.01
N ALA A 174 -20.88 11.48 12.27
CA ALA A 174 -21.72 10.40 12.79
C ALA A 174 -22.34 10.72 14.16
N ALA A 175 -21.54 11.36 15.06
CA ALA A 175 -21.97 11.65 16.41
C ALA A 175 -22.96 12.84 16.48
N PHE A 176 -22.78 13.86 15.63
CA PHE A 176 -23.58 15.11 15.68
C PHE A 176 -24.77 15.10 14.69
N LEU A 177 -24.62 14.46 13.52
CA LEU A 177 -25.59 14.49 12.43
C LEU A 177 -26.27 13.14 12.18
N GLY A 178 -25.84 12.10 12.91
CA GLY A 178 -26.35 10.74 12.76
C GLY A 178 -25.67 9.96 11.63
N PRO A 179 -25.74 8.61 11.67
CA PRO A 179 -25.08 7.74 10.70
C PRO A 179 -25.62 7.91 9.27
N GLU A 180 -26.84 8.42 9.08
CA GLU A 180 -27.45 8.69 7.77
C GLU A 180 -26.77 9.81 7.00
N ALA A 181 -26.04 10.71 7.68
CA ALA A 181 -25.32 11.82 7.06
C ALA A 181 -23.96 11.41 6.45
N LEU A 182 -23.54 10.16 6.61
CA LEU A 182 -22.30 9.60 6.12
C LEU A 182 -22.44 8.84 4.78
N GLY A 183 -23.67 8.60 4.32
CA GLY A 183 -23.98 7.77 3.17
C GLY A 183 -24.33 8.50 1.90
#